data_513db67690eea84b5061a576543763f3
#
_entry.id   513db67690eea84b5061a576543763f3
#
_cell.length_a   1.000
_cell.length_b   1.000
_cell.length_c   1.000
_cell.angle_alpha   90.00
_cell.angle_beta   90.00
_cell.angle_gamma   90.00
#
_symmetry.space_group_name_H-M   'P 1'
#
loop_
_entity.id
_entity.type
_entity.pdbx_description
1 polymer ?
#
loop_
_entity_poly.entity_id
_entity_poly.type
_entity_poly.pdbx_seq_one_letter_code
_entity_poly.pdbx_strand_id
1 'polypeptide(L)'
;MIVQTPGKVSQEFSSSGYFWVSNVTDYGLLANTLAHGDVMINVASTITVESCIFDTPVVNVGFDGGRNVEYWKSVRRHFDYTHYRSIVKSNGVRVARDREQLINYINTYLENPDMDSEGRMRIMENQCYKIDGKSLDRVLSYVAEFLDESKTSRALV
;
A
#
# COMPACT_ATOMS: atom_id res chain seq x y z
N MET A 1 23.26 3.14 5.60
CA MET A 1 22.06 2.36 5.32
C MET A 1 21.47 1.93 6.65
N ILE A 2 20.24 2.34 6.95
CA ILE A 2 19.51 1.90 8.15
C ILE A 2 18.62 0.75 7.71
N VAL A 3 18.79 -0.43 8.33
CA VAL A 3 17.93 -1.59 8.11
C VAL A 3 17.01 -1.69 9.31
N GLN A 4 15.71 -1.58 9.08
CA GLN A 4 14.69 -1.76 10.10
C GLN A 4 13.89 -3.00 9.77
N THR A 5 13.73 -3.88 10.76
CA THR A 5 12.86 -5.06 10.65
C THR A 5 11.66 -4.82 11.55
N PRO A 6 10.51 -4.42 10.99
CA PRO A 6 9.31 -4.22 11.78
C PRO A 6 8.77 -5.55 12.28
N GLY A 7 8.22 -5.53 13.49
CA GLY A 7 7.58 -6.68 14.13
C GLY A 7 8.52 -7.61 14.86
N LYS A 8 7.96 -8.37 15.81
CA LYS A 8 8.63 -9.49 16.44
C LYS A 8 8.17 -10.78 15.81
N VAL A 9 9.09 -11.63 15.42
CA VAL A 9 8.79 -13.01 15.02
C VAL A 9 8.52 -13.78 16.30
N SER A 10 7.26 -14.13 16.60
CA SER A 10 6.95 -15.01 17.72
C SER A 10 6.92 -16.46 17.22
N GLN A 11 7.67 -17.33 17.91
CA GLN A 11 7.64 -18.77 17.68
C GLN A 11 6.47 -19.47 18.40
N GLU A 12 5.69 -18.74 19.20
CA GLU A 12 4.77 -19.36 20.17
C GLU A 12 3.46 -19.92 19.58
N PHE A 13 3.13 -19.63 18.32
CA PHE A 13 1.80 -19.95 17.76
C PHE A 13 1.76 -20.85 16.54
N SER A 14 2.83 -21.47 16.11
CA SER A 14 2.72 -22.30 14.92
C SER A 14 3.60 -23.53 14.91
N SER A 15 2.98 -24.66 14.75
CA SER A 15 3.61 -25.92 14.30
C SER A 15 4.07 -25.87 12.83
N SER A 16 3.85 -24.77 12.10
CA SER A 16 4.06 -24.69 10.65
C SER A 16 4.60 -23.36 10.11
N GLY A 17 5.04 -22.40 10.92
CA GLY A 17 5.61 -21.15 10.36
C GLY A 17 5.83 -20.03 11.37
N TYR A 18 6.58 -19.01 10.94
CA TYR A 18 6.80 -17.80 11.69
C TYR A 18 5.57 -16.88 11.60
N PHE A 19 4.98 -16.52 12.74
CA PHE A 19 3.94 -15.49 12.80
C PHE A 19 4.59 -14.12 13.00
N TRP A 20 4.30 -13.19 12.11
CA TRP A 20 4.71 -11.81 12.25
C TRP A 20 3.62 -11.04 13.00
N VAL A 21 3.95 -10.47 14.15
CA VAL A 21 3.03 -9.67 14.95
C VAL A 21 3.52 -8.24 14.96
N SER A 22 2.78 -7.34 14.33
CA SER A 22 3.03 -5.91 14.41
C SER A 22 2.51 -5.35 15.73
N ASN A 23 3.18 -4.33 16.23
CA ASN A 23 2.76 -3.57 17.41
C ASN A 23 2.58 -2.08 17.06
N VAL A 24 2.08 -1.30 18.02
CA VAL A 24 1.82 0.15 17.81
C VAL A 24 3.10 0.90 17.41
N THR A 25 4.25 0.50 17.93
CA THR A 25 5.55 1.12 17.58
C THR A 25 5.90 0.86 16.10
N ASP A 26 5.58 -0.32 15.57
CA ASP A 26 5.85 -0.67 14.18
C ASP A 26 5.00 0.19 13.23
N TYR A 27 3.73 0.45 13.57
CA TYR A 27 2.88 1.36 12.79
C TYR A 27 3.39 2.80 12.82
N GLY A 28 3.81 3.29 13.99
CA GLY A 28 4.42 4.61 14.12
C GLY A 28 5.71 4.73 13.29
N LEU A 29 6.54 3.69 13.32
CA LEU A 29 7.76 3.62 12.53
C LEU A 29 7.47 3.65 11.02
N LEU A 30 6.51 2.84 10.56
CA LEU A 30 6.08 2.82 9.17
C LEU A 30 5.56 4.19 8.74
N ALA A 31 4.64 4.78 9.51
CA ALA A 31 4.08 6.09 9.21
C ALA A 31 5.16 7.18 9.10
N ASN A 32 6.11 7.22 10.06
CA ASN A 32 7.22 8.15 10.02
C ASN A 32 8.15 7.93 8.82
N THR A 33 8.41 6.66 8.48
CA THR A 33 9.24 6.32 7.31
C THR A 33 8.58 6.80 6.02
N LEU A 34 7.27 6.63 5.88
CA LEU A 34 6.51 7.10 4.72
C LEU A 34 6.41 8.62 4.68
N ALA A 35 6.14 9.27 5.81
CA ALA A 35 5.96 10.72 5.88
C ALA A 35 7.26 11.52 5.64
N HIS A 36 8.41 10.93 5.91
CA HIS A 36 9.71 11.59 5.82
C HIS A 36 10.65 10.99 4.77
N GLY A 37 10.18 10.00 4.03
CA GLY A 37 10.93 9.43 2.91
C GLY A 37 10.76 10.28 1.66
N ASP A 38 11.84 10.50 0.91
CA ASP A 38 11.81 11.30 -0.32
C ASP A 38 11.15 10.53 -1.48
N VAL A 39 11.41 9.24 -1.58
CA VAL A 39 10.85 8.35 -2.61
C VAL A 39 10.66 6.94 -2.06
N MET A 40 9.46 6.40 -2.22
CA MET A 40 9.17 5.00 -1.93
C MET A 40 9.47 4.12 -3.15
N ILE A 41 10.23 3.06 -2.95
CA ILE A 41 10.53 2.07 -3.98
C ILE A 41 9.98 0.71 -3.53
N ASN A 42 9.08 0.13 -4.31
CA ASN A 42 8.55 -1.20 -4.03
C ASN A 42 8.15 -1.94 -5.32
N VAL A 43 7.75 -3.20 -5.19
CA VAL A 43 6.95 -3.91 -6.19
C VAL A 43 5.48 -3.67 -5.85
N ALA A 44 4.54 -3.95 -6.73
CA ALA A 44 3.10 -3.76 -6.49
C ALA A 44 2.65 -4.21 -5.08
N SER A 45 2.38 -3.26 -4.18
CA SER A 45 2.09 -3.49 -2.77
C SER A 45 1.15 -2.41 -2.22
N THR A 46 0.42 -2.72 -1.14
CA THR A 46 -0.45 -1.76 -0.41
C THR A 46 0.33 -0.58 0.15
N ILE A 47 1.62 -0.73 0.42
CA ILE A 47 2.49 0.38 0.86
C ILE A 47 2.52 1.54 -0.16
N THR A 48 2.22 1.27 -1.42
CA THR A 48 2.02 2.30 -2.44
C THR A 48 0.86 3.24 -2.08
N VAL A 49 -0.27 2.69 -1.63
CA VAL A 49 -1.43 3.48 -1.20
C VAL A 49 -1.11 4.25 0.08
N GLU A 50 -0.45 3.59 1.02
CA GLU A 50 -0.02 4.19 2.28
C GLU A 50 0.95 5.36 2.04
N SER A 51 1.87 5.23 1.08
CA SER A 51 2.76 6.33 0.66
C SER A 51 1.98 7.52 0.09
N CYS A 52 0.92 7.26 -0.70
CA CYS A 52 0.09 8.31 -1.27
C CYS A 52 -0.69 9.11 -0.21
N ILE A 53 -0.97 8.53 0.98
CA ILE A 53 -1.59 9.25 2.11
C ILE A 53 -0.68 10.39 2.59
N PHE A 54 0.64 10.20 2.51
CA PHE A 54 1.64 11.19 2.90
C PHE A 54 2.17 12.00 1.70
N ASP A 55 1.57 11.86 0.53
CA ASP A 55 2.01 12.44 -0.75
C ASP A 55 3.47 12.07 -1.13
N THR A 56 3.99 10.97 -0.59
CA THR A 56 5.32 10.47 -0.89
C THR A 56 5.37 9.86 -2.29
N PRO A 57 6.28 10.31 -3.17
CA PRO A 57 6.44 9.76 -4.51
C PRO A 57 6.74 8.26 -4.52
N VAL A 58 6.17 7.53 -5.46
CA VAL A 58 6.34 6.07 -5.54
C VAL A 58 6.86 5.63 -6.90
N VAL A 59 7.94 4.85 -6.88
CA VAL A 59 8.45 4.13 -8.05
C VAL A 59 8.29 2.63 -7.83
N ASN A 60 7.47 2.00 -8.66
CA ASN A 60 7.29 0.57 -8.64
C ASN A 60 8.29 -0.14 -9.57
N VAL A 61 8.91 -1.20 -9.07
CA VAL A 61 9.82 -2.04 -9.85
C VAL A 61 8.99 -3.07 -10.63
N GLY A 62 8.85 -2.84 -11.94
CA GLY A 62 8.08 -3.67 -12.86
C GLY A 62 8.94 -4.55 -13.76
N PHE A 63 10.14 -4.95 -13.30
CA PHE A 63 11.07 -5.81 -14.06
C PHE A 63 11.83 -6.76 -13.14
N ASP A 64 12.37 -7.82 -13.71
CA ASP A 64 12.96 -8.97 -12.98
C ASP A 64 14.50 -8.90 -12.89
N GLY A 65 15.09 -7.71 -12.87
CA GLY A 65 16.55 -7.53 -12.72
C GLY A 65 17.36 -8.08 -13.91
N GLY A 66 16.82 -8.02 -15.13
CA GLY A 66 17.46 -8.54 -16.35
C GLY A 66 17.36 -10.04 -16.54
N ARG A 67 16.69 -10.76 -15.64
CA ARG A 67 16.44 -12.20 -15.78
C ARG A 67 15.25 -12.44 -16.72
N ASN A 68 15.40 -13.44 -17.61
CA ASN A 68 14.28 -13.94 -18.39
C ASN A 68 13.48 -14.94 -17.56
N VAL A 69 12.39 -14.46 -16.94
CA VAL A 69 11.49 -15.29 -16.12
C VAL A 69 10.14 -15.44 -16.81
N GLU A 70 9.56 -16.62 -16.66
CA GLU A 70 8.18 -16.87 -17.08
C GLU A 70 7.23 -15.87 -16.42
N TYR A 71 6.17 -15.46 -17.13
CA TYR A 71 5.20 -14.48 -16.65
C TYR A 71 4.69 -14.76 -15.23
N TRP A 72 4.41 -16.03 -14.92
CA TRP A 72 3.88 -16.45 -13.60
C TRP A 72 4.84 -16.23 -12.43
N LYS A 73 6.14 -16.15 -12.71
CA LYS A 73 7.20 -15.89 -11.74
C LYS A 73 7.68 -14.44 -11.77
N SER A 74 7.25 -13.70 -12.77
CA SER A 74 7.65 -12.30 -13.00
C SER A 74 6.90 -11.35 -12.08
N VAL A 75 7.57 -10.32 -11.60
CA VAL A 75 6.93 -9.21 -10.88
C VAL A 75 5.93 -8.44 -11.77
N ARG A 76 6.09 -8.51 -13.10
CA ARG A 76 5.23 -7.83 -14.06
C ARG A 76 3.75 -8.20 -13.90
N ARG A 77 3.44 -9.46 -13.55
CA ARG A 77 2.07 -9.95 -13.36
C ARG A 77 1.28 -9.16 -12.32
N HIS A 78 1.96 -8.62 -11.29
CA HIS A 78 1.29 -7.89 -10.21
C HIS A 78 0.64 -6.59 -10.69
N PHE A 79 1.19 -5.99 -11.75
CA PHE A 79 0.65 -4.77 -12.36
C PHE A 79 -0.57 -5.04 -13.26
N ASP A 80 -0.84 -6.30 -13.60
CA ASP A 80 -1.98 -6.71 -14.39
C ASP A 80 -3.22 -7.07 -13.55
N TYR A 81 -3.06 -7.19 -12.24
CA TYR A 81 -4.17 -7.44 -11.33
C TYR A 81 -5.14 -6.25 -11.33
N THR A 82 -6.44 -6.57 -11.37
CA THR A 82 -7.51 -5.56 -11.51
C THR A 82 -7.41 -4.43 -10.47
N HIS A 83 -7.16 -4.78 -9.21
CA HIS A 83 -7.03 -3.81 -8.12
C HIS A 83 -5.80 -2.90 -8.29
N TYR A 84 -4.68 -3.42 -8.83
CA TYR A 84 -3.47 -2.60 -8.99
C TYR A 84 -3.48 -1.77 -10.27
N ARG A 85 -4.22 -2.20 -11.30
CA ARG A 85 -4.41 -1.41 -12.53
C ARG A 85 -5.03 -0.04 -12.27
N SER A 86 -5.93 0.08 -11.30
CA SER A 86 -6.54 1.36 -10.93
C SER A 86 -5.49 2.34 -10.37
N ILE A 87 -4.55 1.82 -9.56
CA ILE A 87 -3.45 2.59 -9.01
C ILE A 87 -2.53 3.11 -10.14
N VAL A 88 -2.11 2.23 -11.07
CA VAL A 88 -1.27 2.62 -12.20
C VAL A 88 -1.97 3.64 -13.11
N LYS A 89 -3.26 3.45 -13.39
CA LYS A 89 -4.06 4.35 -14.24
C LYS A 89 -4.29 5.74 -13.63
N SER A 90 -4.11 5.89 -12.33
CA SER A 90 -4.25 7.20 -11.67
C SER A 90 -3.16 8.19 -12.07
N ASN A 91 -2.05 7.71 -12.63
CA ASN A 91 -0.83 8.49 -12.91
C ASN A 91 -0.20 9.11 -11.64
N GLY A 92 -0.39 8.48 -10.48
CA GLY A 92 0.22 8.91 -9.22
C GLY A 92 1.47 8.13 -8.85
N VAL A 93 1.78 7.08 -9.61
CA VAL A 93 2.97 6.23 -9.41
C VAL A 93 3.63 5.93 -10.74
N ARG A 94 4.94 5.72 -10.70
CA ARG A 94 5.70 5.33 -11.89
C ARG A 94 6.10 3.87 -11.81
N VAL A 95 5.92 3.14 -12.91
CA VAL A 95 6.31 1.73 -13.01
C VAL A 95 7.54 1.64 -13.91
N ALA A 96 8.71 1.41 -13.31
CA ALA A 96 9.95 1.21 -14.04
C ALA A 96 9.96 -0.18 -14.70
N ARG A 97 10.29 -0.24 -15.98
CA ARG A 97 10.34 -1.48 -16.78
C ARG A 97 11.75 -2.03 -16.93
N ASP A 98 12.74 -1.22 -16.55
CA ASP A 98 14.14 -1.55 -16.55
C ASP A 98 14.90 -0.71 -15.50
N ARG A 99 16.20 -0.97 -15.38
CA ARG A 99 17.07 -0.29 -14.43
C ARG A 99 17.26 1.19 -14.74
N GLU A 100 17.32 1.54 -16.01
CA GLU A 100 17.53 2.93 -16.44
C GLU A 100 16.31 3.78 -16.09
N GLN A 101 15.11 3.30 -16.39
CA GLN A 101 13.86 3.95 -15.99
C GLN A 101 13.75 4.08 -14.48
N LEU A 102 14.15 3.04 -13.71
CA LEU A 102 14.12 3.10 -12.25
C LEU A 102 14.98 4.26 -11.73
N ILE A 103 16.22 4.37 -12.18
CA ILE A 103 17.14 5.44 -11.78
C ILE A 103 16.59 6.82 -12.21
N ASN A 104 16.11 6.92 -13.44
CA ASN A 104 15.56 8.17 -13.97
C ASN A 104 14.33 8.63 -13.17
N TYR A 105 13.40 7.75 -12.85
CA TYR A 105 12.21 8.11 -12.08
C TYR A 105 12.53 8.49 -10.63
N ILE A 106 13.50 7.82 -10.00
CA ILE A 106 13.98 8.20 -8.66
C ILE A 106 14.56 9.61 -8.70
N ASN A 107 15.49 9.89 -9.63
CA ASN A 107 16.10 11.21 -9.75
C ASN A 107 15.05 12.30 -10.04
N THR A 108 14.10 12.00 -10.93
CA THR A 108 13.01 12.93 -11.25
C THR A 108 12.19 13.30 -10.01
N TYR A 109 11.88 12.35 -9.15
CA TYR A 109 11.13 12.61 -7.92
C TYR A 109 11.97 13.28 -6.82
N LEU A 110 13.27 13.01 -6.77
CA LEU A 110 14.18 13.72 -5.86
C LEU A 110 14.34 15.20 -6.26
N GLU A 111 14.32 15.51 -7.56
CA GLU A 111 14.39 16.87 -8.07
C GLU A 111 13.05 17.62 -8.00
N ASN A 112 11.94 16.90 -8.17
CA ASN A 112 10.59 17.45 -8.17
C ASN A 112 9.60 16.50 -7.48
N PRO A 113 9.52 16.53 -6.14
CA PRO A 113 8.64 15.65 -5.37
C PRO A 113 7.14 15.88 -5.61
N ASP A 114 6.74 17.08 -6.04
CA ASP A 114 5.34 17.40 -6.34
C ASP A 114 4.84 16.79 -7.66
N MET A 115 5.76 16.29 -8.50
CA MET A 115 5.39 15.62 -9.73
C MET A 115 4.48 14.43 -9.44
N ASP A 116 3.41 14.32 -10.21
CA ASP A 116 2.38 13.28 -10.11
C ASP A 116 1.53 13.33 -8.79
N SER A 117 1.62 14.41 -7.99
CA SER A 117 0.86 14.59 -6.73
C SER A 117 -0.66 14.48 -6.92
N GLU A 118 -1.22 15.07 -7.97
CA GLU A 118 -2.65 14.91 -8.29
C GLU A 118 -3.04 13.44 -8.53
N GLY A 119 -2.13 12.66 -9.11
CA GLY A 119 -2.33 11.22 -9.31
C GLY A 119 -2.31 10.46 -7.97
N ARG A 120 -1.42 10.84 -7.04
CA ARG A 120 -1.38 10.27 -5.69
C ARG A 120 -2.63 10.62 -4.90
N MET A 121 -3.14 11.83 -5.03
CA MET A 121 -4.41 12.24 -4.42
C MET A 121 -5.58 11.39 -4.94
N ARG A 122 -5.66 11.14 -6.25
CA ARG A 122 -6.67 10.23 -6.84
C ARG A 122 -6.56 8.81 -6.30
N ILE A 123 -5.35 8.29 -6.07
CA ILE A 123 -5.15 6.98 -5.45
C ILE A 123 -5.72 6.98 -4.04
N MET A 124 -5.36 7.97 -3.22
CA MET A 124 -5.83 8.10 -1.85
C MET A 124 -7.36 8.15 -1.77
N GLU A 125 -8.00 9.01 -2.57
CA GLU A 125 -9.45 9.15 -2.61
C GLU A 125 -10.17 7.86 -3.01
N ASN A 126 -9.64 7.16 -4.03
CA ASN A 126 -10.26 5.95 -4.55
C ASN A 126 -10.03 4.72 -3.67
N GLN A 127 -8.91 4.64 -2.94
CA GLN A 127 -8.54 3.47 -2.16
C GLN A 127 -8.85 3.60 -0.67
N CYS A 128 -8.82 4.82 -0.13
CA CYS A 128 -8.95 5.05 1.31
C CYS A 128 -10.31 5.65 1.72
N TYR A 129 -11.10 6.16 0.79
CA TYR A 129 -12.36 6.88 1.02
C TYR A 129 -12.17 8.16 1.85
N LYS A 130 -11.82 8.04 3.13
CA LYS A 130 -11.52 9.17 4.05
C LYS A 130 -10.36 8.82 4.97
N ILE A 131 -9.44 9.75 5.13
CA ILE A 131 -8.26 9.62 6.01
C ILE A 131 -8.43 10.51 7.27
N ASP A 132 -9.57 10.42 7.92
CA ASP A 132 -9.93 11.19 9.12
C ASP A 132 -9.83 10.40 10.44
N GLY A 133 -9.23 9.21 10.41
CA GLY A 133 -9.06 8.33 11.57
C GLY A 133 -10.35 7.66 12.07
N LYS A 134 -11.50 7.87 11.40
CA LYS A 134 -12.82 7.38 11.85
C LYS A 134 -13.31 6.13 11.12
N SER A 135 -12.45 5.40 10.45
CA SER A 135 -12.85 4.21 9.68
C SER A 135 -13.45 3.14 10.58
N LEU A 136 -12.88 2.90 11.76
CA LEU A 136 -13.39 1.93 12.73
C LEU A 136 -14.78 2.33 13.24
N ASP A 137 -14.97 3.61 13.60
CA ASP A 137 -16.25 4.11 14.08
C ASP A 137 -17.36 3.92 13.04
N ARG A 138 -17.06 4.16 11.76
CA ARG A 138 -18.02 3.93 10.67
C ARG A 138 -18.39 2.46 10.53
N VAL A 139 -17.40 1.56 10.59
CA VAL A 139 -17.65 0.12 10.53
C VAL A 139 -18.50 -0.33 11.70
N LEU A 140 -18.17 0.09 12.93
CA LEU A 140 -18.92 -0.26 14.13
C LEU A 140 -20.36 0.27 14.07
N SER A 141 -20.57 1.51 13.64
CA SER A 141 -21.92 2.08 13.49
C SER A 141 -22.75 1.30 12.47
N TYR A 142 -22.18 0.97 11.32
CA TYR A 142 -22.87 0.19 10.29
C TYR A 142 -23.23 -1.23 10.77
N VAL A 143 -22.33 -1.91 11.49
CA VAL A 143 -22.58 -3.23 12.05
C VAL A 143 -23.69 -3.16 13.11
N ALA A 144 -23.69 -2.12 13.95
CA ALA A 144 -24.72 -1.94 14.97
C ALA A 144 -26.12 -1.72 14.33
N GLU A 145 -26.23 -0.87 13.33
CA GLU A 145 -27.46 -0.66 12.55
C GLU A 145 -27.96 -1.98 11.93
N PHE A 146 -27.09 -2.69 11.25
CA PHE A 146 -27.44 -3.97 10.61
C PHE A 146 -27.96 -5.01 11.61
N LEU A 147 -27.36 -5.07 12.82
CA LEU A 147 -27.80 -5.99 13.88
C LEU A 147 -29.16 -5.59 14.47
N ASP A 148 -29.44 -4.31 14.60
CA ASP A 148 -30.73 -3.82 15.12
C ASP A 148 -31.85 -4.02 14.10
N GLU A 149 -31.64 -3.78 12.82
CA GLU A 149 -32.58 -4.10 11.74
C GLU A 149 -32.92 -5.60 11.70
N SER A 150 -31.89 -6.45 11.88
CA SER A 150 -32.06 -7.89 11.87
C SER A 150 -32.90 -8.41 13.05
N LYS A 151 -32.79 -7.79 14.23
CA LYS A 151 -33.62 -8.09 15.40
C LYS A 151 -35.08 -7.68 15.19
N THR A 152 -35.29 -6.50 14.63
CA THR A 152 -36.64 -5.99 14.34
C THR A 152 -37.36 -6.86 13.31
N SER A 153 -36.66 -7.33 12.29
CA SER A 153 -37.21 -8.21 11.27
C SER A 153 -37.59 -9.60 11.81
N ARG A 154 -36.83 -10.11 12.80
CA ARG A 154 -37.13 -11.40 13.47
C ARG A 154 -38.27 -11.32 14.49
N ALA A 155 -38.56 -10.16 15.02
CA ALA A 155 -39.65 -9.96 15.97
C ALA A 155 -41.04 -9.83 15.30
N LEU A 156 -41.08 -9.72 13.97
CA LEU A 156 -42.30 -9.58 13.16
C LEU A 156 -42.74 -10.90 12.49
N VAL A 157 -42.08 -12.01 12.77
CA VAL A 157 -42.42 -13.38 12.36
C VAL A 157 -42.72 -14.23 13.58
#